data_148753ddf1b14c4bdb1dfa8203eeda08
#
_entry.id   148753ddf1b14c4bdb1dfa8203eeda08
#
_cell.length_a   1.000
_cell.length_b   1.000
_cell.length_c   1.000
_cell.angle_alpha   90.00
_cell.angle_beta   90.00
_cell.angle_gamma   90.00
#
_symmetry.space_group_name_H-M   'P 1'
#
loop_
_entity.id
_entity.type
_entity.pdbx_description
1 polymer ?
#
loop_
_entity_poly.entity_id
_entity_poly.type
_entity_poly.pdbx_seq_one_letter_code
_entity_poly.pdbx_strand_id
1 'polypeptide(L)'
;MQCENAKDRSRNERKASTRMNEKVATRCIFFIAGLATSAWAVMVPFAKINTGANEAVLGVLLLCLGGGAIISMPLAGPLTARFGCRKIIGCAVLIILLSMPFLTLANDPVSLGLLLLTFGTGIGLANCAMNIQAILVEKNESIPLMSGFHGMYSVGGIAGAGVMTGLLTVGLNIHTASLSVCLIIFLLLIASYRQLLTYASPAEGPSFSFPKGDVLLLGVICFIVFLAEGTVLDWSAVYLSEVRQVADSQAGLGFTCFAVAMTVGRLSGDAVISRLGALPVVIYGAILAFFGFCLIILVSSIPALLAGYFFIGAGCANIVPVMFSQIGKQQSMPQAVAVPAVTTMGYIGVLAGPAMIGFIAHRSSLPAAFIFVAALMILVLMLSLALSKTLKLHQEI
;
A
#
# COMPACT_ATOMS: atom_id res chain seq x y z
N MET A 1 -5.22 -4.21 -50.46
CA MET A 1 -4.94 -2.94 -49.76
C MET A 1 -6.07 -2.43 -48.85
N GLN A 2 -7.32 -2.23 -49.29
CA GLN A 2 -8.42 -1.79 -48.39
C GLN A 2 -8.84 -2.82 -47.35
N CYS A 3 -8.85 -4.12 -47.66
CA CYS A 3 -9.18 -5.19 -46.68
C CYS A 3 -8.10 -5.43 -45.61
N GLU A 4 -6.80 -5.18 -45.92
CA GLU A 4 -5.72 -5.28 -44.93
C GLU A 4 -5.76 -4.13 -43.95
N ASN A 5 -6.03 -2.91 -44.42
CA ASN A 5 -6.20 -1.73 -43.54
C ASN A 5 -7.41 -1.86 -42.61
N ALA A 6 -8.50 -2.51 -43.04
CA ALA A 6 -9.67 -2.75 -42.18
C ALA A 6 -9.40 -3.81 -41.09
N LYS A 7 -8.64 -4.88 -41.44
CA LYS A 7 -8.21 -5.90 -40.46
C LYS A 7 -7.24 -5.35 -39.42
N ASP A 8 -6.30 -4.50 -39.84
CA ASP A 8 -5.35 -3.86 -38.91
C ASP A 8 -6.03 -2.81 -38.03
N ARG A 9 -6.99 -2.05 -38.54
CA ARG A 9 -7.82 -1.16 -37.71
C ARG A 9 -8.62 -1.96 -36.64
N SER A 10 -9.33 -3.01 -37.05
CA SER A 10 -10.12 -3.82 -36.12
C SER A 10 -9.24 -4.53 -35.10
N ARG A 11 -8.02 -4.93 -35.45
CA ARG A 11 -7.03 -5.53 -34.54
C ARG A 11 -6.48 -4.49 -33.55
N ASN A 12 -6.25 -3.25 -33.99
CA ASN A 12 -5.80 -2.16 -33.16
C ASN A 12 -6.89 -1.65 -32.22
N GLU A 13 -8.15 -1.59 -32.68
CA GLU A 13 -9.31 -1.24 -31.83
C GLU A 13 -9.59 -2.31 -30.77
N ARG A 14 -9.48 -3.61 -31.12
CA ARG A 14 -9.57 -4.71 -30.14
C ARG A 14 -8.43 -4.66 -29.13
N LYS A 15 -7.19 -4.41 -29.57
CA LYS A 15 -6.04 -4.22 -28.67
C LYS A 15 -6.23 -3.02 -27.74
N ALA A 16 -6.74 -1.90 -28.24
CA ALA A 16 -7.02 -0.70 -27.43
C ALA A 16 -8.13 -0.94 -26.41
N SER A 17 -9.21 -1.63 -26.81
CA SER A 17 -10.31 -2.01 -25.91
C SER A 17 -9.84 -2.99 -24.83
N THR A 18 -9.01 -3.98 -25.18
CA THR A 18 -8.45 -4.94 -24.22
C THR A 18 -7.51 -4.24 -23.23
N ARG A 19 -6.67 -3.31 -23.69
CA ARG A 19 -5.76 -2.52 -22.84
C ARG A 19 -6.51 -1.62 -21.87
N MET A 20 -7.59 -0.96 -22.31
CA MET A 20 -8.42 -0.13 -21.44
C MET A 20 -9.07 -0.97 -20.31
N ASN A 21 -9.44 -2.22 -20.62
CA ASN A 21 -9.97 -3.15 -19.65
C ASN A 21 -8.92 -3.61 -18.61
N GLU A 22 -7.66 -3.80 -19.00
CA GLU A 22 -6.56 -4.18 -18.10
C GLU A 22 -6.29 -3.11 -17.03
N LYS A 23 -6.31 -1.80 -17.40
CA LYS A 23 -6.20 -0.69 -16.47
C LYS A 23 -7.33 -0.68 -15.43
N VAL A 24 -8.57 -0.83 -15.91
CA VAL A 24 -9.74 -0.84 -15.03
C VAL A 24 -9.70 -2.04 -14.10
N ALA A 25 -9.34 -3.22 -14.61
CA ALA A 25 -9.19 -4.42 -13.79
C ALA A 25 -8.10 -4.25 -12.72
N THR A 26 -6.95 -3.67 -13.07
CA THR A 26 -5.89 -3.39 -12.11
C THR A 26 -6.34 -2.40 -11.02
N ARG A 27 -7.03 -1.32 -11.39
CA ARG A 27 -7.63 -0.38 -10.43
C ARG A 27 -8.61 -1.09 -9.49
N CYS A 28 -9.43 -2.00 -10.02
CA CYS A 28 -10.39 -2.77 -9.25
C CYS A 28 -9.69 -3.66 -8.20
N ILE A 29 -8.58 -4.31 -8.54
CA ILE A 29 -7.83 -5.15 -7.58
C ILE A 29 -7.18 -4.31 -6.48
N PHE A 30 -6.61 -3.15 -6.79
CA PHE A 30 -6.12 -2.23 -5.76
C PHE A 30 -7.25 -1.76 -4.83
N PHE A 31 -8.41 -1.44 -5.39
CA PHE A 31 -9.60 -1.10 -4.61
C PHE A 31 -10.04 -2.26 -3.69
N ILE A 32 -10.11 -3.50 -4.21
CA ILE A 32 -10.43 -4.71 -3.43
C ILE A 32 -9.46 -4.88 -2.26
N ALA A 33 -8.16 -4.73 -2.49
CA ALA A 33 -7.15 -4.89 -1.45
C ALA A 33 -7.29 -3.83 -0.34
N GLY A 34 -7.52 -2.57 -0.70
CA GLY A 34 -7.81 -1.51 0.26
C GLY A 34 -9.09 -1.74 1.05
N LEU A 35 -10.17 -2.13 0.35
CA LEU A 35 -11.47 -2.43 0.94
C LEU A 35 -11.39 -3.57 1.97
N ALA A 36 -10.73 -4.67 1.63
CA ALA A 36 -10.56 -5.81 2.53
C ALA A 36 -9.74 -5.46 3.78
N THR A 37 -8.62 -4.74 3.60
CA THR A 37 -7.74 -4.34 4.72
C THR A 37 -8.45 -3.42 5.70
N SER A 38 -9.19 -2.43 5.21
CA SER A 38 -9.89 -1.46 6.07
C SER A 38 -11.16 -2.02 6.69
N ALA A 39 -11.85 -2.94 6.02
CA ALA A 39 -12.97 -3.67 6.62
C ALA A 39 -12.49 -4.50 7.82
N TRP A 40 -11.34 -5.18 7.70
CA TRP A 40 -10.73 -5.87 8.84
C TRP A 40 -10.42 -4.91 10.00
N ALA A 41 -9.88 -3.73 9.73
CA ALA A 41 -9.56 -2.76 10.78
C ALA A 41 -10.78 -2.41 11.65
N VAL A 42 -11.97 -2.30 11.05
CA VAL A 42 -13.25 -2.09 11.77
C VAL A 42 -13.66 -3.32 12.59
N MET A 43 -13.25 -4.53 12.17
CA MET A 43 -13.58 -5.79 12.86
C MET A 43 -12.71 -6.04 14.11
N VAL A 44 -11.53 -5.42 14.22
CA VAL A 44 -10.55 -5.66 15.29
C VAL A 44 -11.14 -5.57 16.71
N PRO A 45 -11.91 -4.52 17.09
CA PRO A 45 -12.52 -4.46 18.42
C PRO A 45 -13.45 -5.63 18.73
N PHE A 46 -14.23 -6.07 17.74
CA PHE A 46 -15.15 -7.21 17.90
C PHE A 46 -14.37 -8.53 18.07
N ALA A 47 -13.33 -8.74 17.28
CA ALA A 47 -12.47 -9.91 17.40
C ALA A 47 -11.75 -9.96 18.77
N LYS A 48 -11.31 -8.81 19.29
CA LYS A 48 -10.75 -8.69 20.65
C LYS A 48 -11.74 -9.11 21.72
N ILE A 49 -12.98 -8.62 21.64
CA ILE A 49 -14.04 -8.94 22.62
C ILE A 49 -14.40 -10.42 22.53
N ASN A 50 -14.63 -10.97 21.33
CA ASN A 50 -15.03 -12.36 21.13
C ASN A 50 -14.00 -13.37 21.66
N THR A 51 -12.72 -13.06 21.53
CA THR A 51 -11.64 -13.96 21.96
C THR A 51 -11.16 -13.70 23.39
N GLY A 52 -11.66 -12.65 24.06
CA GLY A 52 -11.17 -12.24 25.38
C GLY A 52 -9.70 -11.82 25.39
N ALA A 53 -9.15 -11.42 24.23
CA ALA A 53 -7.75 -11.02 24.11
C ALA A 53 -7.47 -9.71 24.85
N ASN A 54 -6.43 -9.70 25.69
CA ASN A 54 -5.88 -8.46 26.22
C ASN A 54 -5.02 -7.75 25.15
N GLU A 55 -4.50 -6.54 25.46
CA GLU A 55 -3.72 -5.72 24.53
C GLU A 55 -2.45 -6.45 24.03
N ALA A 56 -1.76 -7.18 24.92
CA ALA A 56 -0.55 -7.90 24.56
C ALA A 56 -0.85 -9.07 23.59
N VAL A 57 -1.90 -9.84 23.88
CA VAL A 57 -2.36 -10.93 23.00
C VAL A 57 -2.84 -10.36 21.66
N LEU A 58 -3.58 -9.25 21.66
CA LEU A 58 -4.00 -8.59 20.42
C LEU A 58 -2.79 -8.15 19.58
N GLY A 59 -1.76 -7.60 20.22
CA GLY A 59 -0.50 -7.26 19.53
C GLY A 59 0.13 -8.47 18.83
N VAL A 60 0.20 -9.63 19.49
CA VAL A 60 0.68 -10.88 18.88
C VAL A 60 -0.21 -11.34 17.73
N LEU A 61 -1.52 -11.21 17.87
CA LEU A 61 -2.48 -11.56 16.83
C LEU A 61 -2.31 -10.70 15.57
N LEU A 62 -2.08 -9.40 15.72
CA LEU A 62 -1.78 -8.52 14.58
C LEU A 62 -0.43 -8.85 13.95
N LEU A 63 0.55 -9.32 14.73
CA LEU A 63 1.81 -9.86 14.15
C LEU A 63 1.57 -11.15 13.35
N CYS A 64 0.58 -11.98 13.67
CA CYS A 64 0.22 -13.13 12.84
C CYS A 64 -0.25 -12.70 11.45
N LEU A 65 -1.07 -11.64 11.36
CA LEU A 65 -1.47 -11.05 10.07
C LEU A 65 -0.25 -10.57 9.27
N GLY A 66 0.61 -9.78 9.93
CA GLY A 66 1.85 -9.30 9.32
C GLY A 66 2.78 -10.43 8.90
N GLY A 67 2.92 -11.46 9.73
CA GLY A 67 3.73 -12.65 9.46
C GLY A 67 3.24 -13.42 8.22
N GLY A 68 1.94 -13.63 8.10
CA GLY A 68 1.34 -14.25 6.91
C GLY A 68 1.65 -13.47 5.63
N ALA A 69 1.55 -12.14 5.70
CA ALA A 69 1.87 -11.28 4.56
C ALA A 69 3.37 -11.36 4.19
N ILE A 70 4.28 -11.22 5.16
CA ILE A 70 5.74 -11.27 4.92
C ILE A 70 6.16 -12.62 4.35
N ILE A 71 5.60 -13.73 4.83
CA ILE A 71 5.93 -15.08 4.34
C ILE A 71 5.44 -15.28 2.90
N SER A 72 4.27 -14.77 2.55
CA SER A 72 3.67 -14.96 1.23
C SER A 72 4.23 -14.06 0.13
N MET A 73 4.69 -12.85 0.47
CA MET A 73 5.20 -11.87 -0.51
C MET A 73 6.36 -12.40 -1.37
N PRO A 74 7.41 -13.04 -0.82
CA PRO A 74 8.50 -13.59 -1.64
C PRO A 74 8.04 -14.67 -2.62
N LEU A 75 6.96 -15.38 -2.30
CA LEU A 75 6.41 -16.43 -3.17
C LEU A 75 5.63 -15.87 -4.36
N ALA A 76 5.14 -14.63 -4.26
CA ALA A 76 4.30 -14.03 -5.30
C ALA A 76 5.03 -13.90 -6.66
N GLY A 77 6.31 -13.56 -6.66
CA GLY A 77 7.11 -13.44 -7.89
C GLY A 77 7.20 -14.74 -8.66
N PRO A 78 7.77 -15.80 -8.09
CA PRO A 78 7.85 -17.13 -8.74
C PRO A 78 6.48 -17.68 -9.13
N LEU A 79 5.47 -17.50 -8.28
CA LEU A 79 4.11 -17.97 -8.58
C LEU A 79 3.48 -17.23 -9.75
N THR A 80 3.60 -15.90 -9.80
CA THR A 80 3.08 -15.11 -10.93
C THR A 80 3.83 -15.39 -12.22
N ALA A 81 5.15 -15.58 -12.17
CA ALA A 81 5.95 -15.96 -13.33
C ALA A 81 5.51 -17.30 -13.90
N ARG A 82 5.17 -18.28 -13.05
CA ARG A 82 4.74 -19.63 -13.47
C ARG A 82 3.29 -19.67 -13.91
N PHE A 83 2.38 -19.00 -13.22
CA PHE A 83 0.93 -19.17 -13.39
C PHE A 83 0.23 -17.94 -13.97
N GLY A 84 0.93 -16.81 -14.09
CA GLY A 84 0.39 -15.52 -14.51
C GLY A 84 -0.29 -14.74 -13.38
N CYS A 85 -0.34 -13.41 -13.52
CA CYS A 85 -0.92 -12.51 -12.51
C CYS A 85 -2.38 -12.85 -12.19
N ARG A 86 -3.21 -13.13 -13.20
CA ARG A 86 -4.64 -13.45 -13.05
C ARG A 86 -4.91 -14.55 -12.04
N LYS A 87 -4.22 -15.69 -12.15
CA LYS A 87 -4.46 -16.83 -11.28
C LYS A 87 -4.02 -16.54 -9.85
N ILE A 88 -2.86 -15.89 -9.69
CA ILE A 88 -2.32 -15.62 -8.35
C ILE A 88 -3.15 -14.55 -7.63
N ILE A 89 -3.55 -13.48 -8.32
CA ILE A 89 -4.46 -12.48 -7.75
C ILE A 89 -5.80 -13.13 -7.37
N GLY A 90 -6.35 -13.97 -8.26
CA GLY A 90 -7.59 -14.70 -7.97
C GLY A 90 -7.47 -15.59 -6.73
N CYS A 91 -6.41 -16.39 -6.62
CA CYS A 91 -6.14 -17.21 -5.44
C CYS A 91 -5.98 -16.37 -4.18
N ALA A 92 -5.24 -15.25 -4.25
CA ALA A 92 -5.03 -14.37 -3.12
C ALA A 92 -6.35 -13.75 -2.61
N VAL A 93 -7.19 -13.25 -3.53
CA VAL A 93 -8.52 -12.71 -3.17
C VAL A 93 -9.44 -13.81 -2.65
N LEU A 94 -9.38 -15.03 -3.18
CA LEU A 94 -10.14 -16.17 -2.64
C LEU A 94 -9.71 -16.53 -1.20
N ILE A 95 -8.42 -16.49 -0.89
CA ILE A 95 -7.92 -16.67 0.49
C ILE A 95 -8.52 -15.61 1.42
N ILE A 96 -8.56 -14.34 0.98
CA ILE A 96 -9.17 -13.24 1.73
C ILE A 96 -10.67 -13.50 1.94
N LEU A 97 -11.40 -13.84 0.88
CA LEU A 97 -12.84 -14.12 0.93
C LEU A 97 -13.19 -15.29 1.84
N LEU A 98 -12.38 -16.35 1.83
CA LEU A 98 -12.60 -17.51 2.68
C LEU A 98 -12.23 -17.27 4.14
N SER A 99 -11.19 -16.48 4.42
CA SER A 99 -10.74 -16.24 5.81
C SER A 99 -11.55 -15.14 6.52
N MET A 100 -11.90 -14.06 5.81
CA MET A 100 -12.50 -12.86 6.41
C MET A 100 -13.80 -13.12 7.21
N PRO A 101 -14.79 -13.90 6.75
CA PRO A 101 -15.99 -14.19 7.54
C PRO A 101 -15.67 -15.00 8.80
N PHE A 102 -14.72 -15.93 8.74
CA PHE A 102 -14.33 -16.74 9.89
C PHE A 102 -13.63 -15.95 10.98
N LEU A 103 -12.95 -14.82 10.65
CA LEU A 103 -12.39 -13.91 11.64
C LEU A 103 -13.45 -13.42 12.65
N THR A 104 -14.72 -13.32 12.25
CA THR A 104 -15.82 -12.90 13.12
C THR A 104 -16.38 -14.03 14.00
N LEU A 105 -16.04 -15.28 13.71
CA LEU A 105 -16.51 -16.48 14.41
C LEU A 105 -15.47 -17.06 15.36
N ALA A 106 -14.24 -16.54 15.34
CA ALA A 106 -13.16 -16.98 16.25
C ALA A 106 -13.51 -16.60 17.71
N ASN A 107 -13.51 -17.60 18.59
CA ASN A 107 -13.85 -17.44 19.99
C ASN A 107 -12.65 -17.63 20.95
N ASP A 108 -11.46 -17.88 20.41
CA ASP A 108 -10.22 -18.01 21.15
C ASP A 108 -9.05 -17.40 20.39
N PRO A 109 -7.96 -16.98 21.08
CA PRO A 109 -6.83 -16.31 20.45
C PRO A 109 -6.07 -17.19 19.43
N VAL A 110 -6.03 -18.50 19.62
CA VAL A 110 -5.27 -19.40 18.73
C VAL A 110 -5.96 -19.52 17.38
N SER A 111 -7.27 -19.77 17.38
CA SER A 111 -8.07 -19.82 16.14
C SER A 111 -8.03 -18.48 15.40
N LEU A 112 -8.15 -17.36 16.11
CA LEU A 112 -8.03 -16.02 15.51
C LEU A 112 -6.64 -15.80 14.92
N GLY A 113 -5.57 -16.21 15.60
CA GLY A 113 -4.19 -16.11 15.11
C GLY A 113 -3.95 -16.87 13.80
N LEU A 114 -4.45 -18.11 13.71
CA LEU A 114 -4.37 -18.92 12.48
C LEU A 114 -5.16 -18.32 11.32
N LEU A 115 -6.35 -17.80 11.59
CA LEU A 115 -7.17 -17.11 10.60
C LEU A 115 -6.52 -15.80 10.13
N LEU A 116 -5.91 -15.04 11.05
CA LEU A 116 -5.16 -13.81 10.71
C LEU A 116 -3.90 -14.11 9.91
N LEU A 117 -3.18 -15.17 10.21
CA LEU A 117 -2.06 -15.63 9.41
C LEU A 117 -2.52 -15.95 7.97
N THR A 118 -3.66 -16.65 7.84
CA THR A 118 -4.25 -17.01 6.54
C THR A 118 -4.71 -15.76 5.79
N PHE A 119 -5.45 -14.87 6.45
CA PHE A 119 -5.90 -13.60 5.87
C PHE A 119 -4.70 -12.73 5.45
N GLY A 120 -3.69 -12.63 6.29
CA GLY A 120 -2.43 -11.93 6.00
C GLY A 120 -1.69 -12.54 4.80
N THR A 121 -1.69 -13.87 4.66
CA THR A 121 -1.14 -14.55 3.47
C THR A 121 -1.87 -14.10 2.21
N GLY A 122 -3.19 -14.02 2.23
CA GLY A 122 -4.00 -13.50 1.12
C GLY A 122 -3.65 -12.05 0.79
N ILE A 123 -3.58 -11.18 1.81
CA ILE A 123 -3.25 -9.75 1.65
C ILE A 123 -1.83 -9.59 1.09
N GLY A 124 -0.83 -10.28 1.62
CA GLY A 124 0.56 -10.19 1.15
C GLY A 124 0.73 -10.65 -0.30
N LEU A 125 0.13 -11.80 -0.63
CA LEU A 125 0.15 -12.33 -1.99
C LEU A 125 -0.57 -11.40 -2.98
N ALA A 126 -1.73 -10.86 -2.60
CA ALA A 126 -2.48 -9.90 -3.41
C ALA A 126 -1.65 -8.62 -3.64
N ASN A 127 -1.10 -8.03 -2.57
CA ASN A 127 -0.30 -6.81 -2.65
C ASN A 127 0.90 -6.96 -3.60
N CYS A 128 1.62 -8.07 -3.52
CA CYS A 128 2.76 -8.29 -4.39
C CYS A 128 2.32 -8.56 -5.84
N ALA A 129 1.35 -9.45 -6.05
CA ALA A 129 0.88 -9.83 -7.39
C ALA A 129 0.22 -8.65 -8.13
N MET A 130 -0.57 -7.80 -7.45
CA MET A 130 -1.18 -6.63 -8.06
C MET A 130 -0.14 -5.58 -8.46
N ASN A 131 0.96 -5.41 -7.69
CA ASN A 131 2.04 -4.51 -8.06
C ASN A 131 2.84 -5.04 -9.26
N ILE A 132 3.07 -6.36 -9.36
CA ILE A 132 3.66 -6.99 -10.57
C ILE A 132 2.77 -6.69 -11.77
N GLN A 133 1.47 -6.90 -11.67
CA GLN A 133 0.52 -6.59 -12.75
C GLN A 133 0.51 -5.10 -13.09
N ALA A 134 0.50 -4.21 -12.09
CA ALA A 134 0.48 -2.76 -12.28
C ALA A 134 1.70 -2.28 -13.08
N ILE A 135 2.90 -2.77 -12.76
CA ILE A 135 4.14 -2.46 -13.49
C ILE A 135 4.05 -2.91 -14.95
N LEU A 136 3.51 -4.11 -15.21
CA LEU A 136 3.35 -4.63 -16.57
C LEU A 136 2.33 -3.80 -17.37
N VAL A 137 1.21 -3.42 -16.75
CA VAL A 137 0.20 -2.57 -17.39
C VAL A 137 0.76 -1.17 -17.67
N GLU A 138 1.46 -0.56 -16.72
CA GLU A 138 2.12 0.74 -16.88
C GLU A 138 3.14 0.70 -18.04
N LYS A 139 3.97 -0.37 -18.07
CA LYS A 139 4.95 -0.58 -19.14
C LYS A 139 4.30 -0.73 -20.51
N ASN A 140 3.20 -1.48 -20.61
CA ASN A 140 2.46 -1.69 -21.86
C ASN A 140 1.85 -0.39 -22.39
N GLU A 141 1.44 0.51 -21.49
CA GLU A 141 0.79 1.78 -21.83
C GLU A 141 1.79 2.91 -22.06
N SER A 142 3.02 2.77 -21.55
CA SER A 142 4.09 3.80 -21.66
C SER A 142 3.70 5.16 -21.06
N ILE A 143 2.78 5.19 -20.12
CA ILE A 143 2.35 6.38 -19.36
C ILE A 143 2.33 6.06 -17.87
N PRO A 144 2.57 7.05 -16.97
CA PRO A 144 2.46 6.85 -15.53
C PRO A 144 1.03 6.43 -15.14
N LEU A 145 0.90 5.34 -14.38
CA LEU A 145 -0.39 4.80 -13.89
C LEU A 145 -0.31 4.33 -12.43
N MET A 146 0.90 4.19 -11.88
CA MET A 146 1.12 3.57 -10.58
C MET A 146 0.48 4.38 -9.45
N SER A 147 0.54 5.71 -9.50
CA SER A 147 -0.08 6.56 -8.48
C SER A 147 -1.59 6.41 -8.48
N GLY A 148 -2.24 6.36 -9.64
CA GLY A 148 -3.67 6.12 -9.76
C GLY A 148 -4.08 4.73 -9.25
N PHE A 149 -3.26 3.69 -9.44
CA PHE A 149 -3.50 2.37 -8.85
C PHE A 149 -3.46 2.42 -7.32
N HIS A 150 -2.42 3.00 -6.74
CA HIS A 150 -2.32 3.19 -5.28
C HIS A 150 -3.41 4.15 -4.75
N GLY A 151 -3.85 5.14 -5.54
CA GLY A 151 -5.00 5.97 -5.23
C GLY A 151 -6.29 5.15 -5.08
N MET A 152 -6.52 4.16 -5.95
CA MET A 152 -7.65 3.24 -5.83
C MET A 152 -7.57 2.35 -4.59
N TYR A 153 -6.37 1.99 -4.13
CA TYR A 153 -6.20 1.33 -2.83
C TYR A 153 -6.68 2.24 -1.68
N SER A 154 -6.31 3.53 -1.71
CA SER A 154 -6.75 4.50 -0.69
C SER A 154 -8.27 4.69 -0.71
N VAL A 155 -8.88 4.81 -1.90
CA VAL A 155 -10.34 4.90 -2.07
C VAL A 155 -11.02 3.62 -1.57
N GLY A 156 -10.46 2.44 -1.89
CA GLY A 156 -10.91 1.16 -1.37
C GLY A 156 -10.86 1.11 0.16
N GLY A 157 -9.81 1.65 0.75
CA GLY A 157 -9.67 1.76 2.20
C GLY A 157 -10.78 2.59 2.85
N ILE A 158 -11.05 3.78 2.30
CA ILE A 158 -12.16 4.64 2.75
C ILE A 158 -13.51 3.90 2.58
N ALA A 159 -13.73 3.28 1.44
CA ALA A 159 -14.95 2.55 1.15
C ALA A 159 -15.13 1.34 2.09
N GLY A 160 -14.08 0.57 2.36
CA GLY A 160 -14.13 -0.61 3.24
C GLY A 160 -14.51 -0.25 4.67
N ALA A 161 -13.85 0.76 5.24
CA ALA A 161 -14.19 1.27 6.56
C ALA A 161 -15.60 1.86 6.59
N GLY A 162 -15.98 2.67 5.58
CA GLY A 162 -17.29 3.32 5.50
C GLY A 162 -18.44 2.32 5.33
N VAL A 163 -18.29 1.34 4.41
CA VAL A 163 -19.31 0.29 4.21
C VAL A 163 -19.47 -0.55 5.47
N MET A 164 -18.38 -1.01 6.07
CA MET A 164 -18.43 -1.84 7.27
C MET A 164 -19.10 -1.10 8.42
N THR A 165 -18.67 0.14 8.70
CA THR A 165 -19.27 0.99 9.73
C THR A 165 -20.74 1.29 9.44
N GLY A 166 -21.10 1.60 8.19
CA GLY A 166 -22.48 1.86 7.78
C GLY A 166 -23.39 0.65 8.01
N LEU A 167 -22.95 -0.56 7.64
CA LEU A 167 -23.69 -1.80 7.86
C LEU A 167 -23.92 -2.09 9.36
N LEU A 168 -22.91 -1.84 10.19
CA LEU A 168 -23.04 -1.96 11.65
C LEU A 168 -24.00 -0.92 12.24
N THR A 169 -23.96 0.32 11.73
CA THR A 169 -24.84 1.40 12.19
C THR A 169 -26.33 1.14 11.87
N VAL A 170 -26.63 0.49 10.75
CA VAL A 170 -28.02 0.09 10.44
C VAL A 170 -28.46 -1.18 11.15
N GLY A 171 -27.62 -1.71 12.08
CA GLY A 171 -27.99 -2.79 12.98
C GLY A 171 -27.63 -4.21 12.50
N LEU A 172 -26.85 -4.37 11.42
CA LEU A 172 -26.35 -5.69 11.04
C LEU A 172 -25.29 -6.15 12.06
N ASN A 173 -25.31 -7.44 12.39
CA ASN A 173 -24.22 -8.01 13.19
C ASN A 173 -22.91 -8.07 12.38
N ILE A 174 -21.79 -8.18 13.07
CA ILE A 174 -20.44 -8.14 12.48
C ILE A 174 -20.23 -9.24 11.43
N HIS A 175 -20.79 -10.44 11.64
CA HIS A 175 -20.67 -11.55 10.69
C HIS A 175 -21.41 -11.27 9.39
N THR A 176 -22.67 -10.81 9.45
CA THR A 176 -23.45 -10.44 8.27
C THR A 176 -22.84 -9.26 7.54
N ALA A 177 -22.32 -8.25 8.26
CA ALA A 177 -21.59 -7.14 7.67
C ALA A 177 -20.33 -7.62 6.92
N SER A 178 -19.55 -8.53 7.52
CA SER A 178 -18.39 -9.16 6.88
C SER A 178 -18.75 -9.92 5.61
N LEU A 179 -19.82 -10.73 5.64
CA LEU A 179 -20.32 -11.45 4.47
C LEU A 179 -20.77 -10.49 3.35
N SER A 180 -21.40 -9.37 3.70
CA SER A 180 -21.80 -8.34 2.73
C SER A 180 -20.59 -7.70 2.03
N VAL A 181 -19.53 -7.39 2.79
CA VAL A 181 -18.28 -6.90 2.23
C VAL A 181 -17.62 -7.97 1.35
N CYS A 182 -17.61 -9.24 1.78
CA CYS A 182 -17.11 -10.36 0.96
C CYS A 182 -17.90 -10.49 -0.35
N LEU A 183 -19.21 -10.32 -0.33
CA LEU A 183 -20.03 -10.33 -1.55
C LEU A 183 -19.61 -9.19 -2.51
N ILE A 184 -19.38 -7.99 -2.01
CA ILE A 184 -18.89 -6.87 -2.82
C ILE A 184 -17.53 -7.21 -3.45
N ILE A 185 -16.58 -7.71 -2.66
CA ILE A 185 -15.27 -8.14 -3.13
C ILE A 185 -15.39 -9.23 -4.22
N PHE A 186 -16.25 -10.21 -3.99
CA PHE A 186 -16.48 -11.31 -4.93
C PHE A 186 -17.04 -10.82 -6.27
N LEU A 187 -18.04 -9.95 -6.24
CA LEU A 187 -18.64 -9.37 -7.45
C LEU A 187 -17.62 -8.54 -8.24
N LEU A 188 -16.80 -7.71 -7.54
CA LEU A 188 -15.73 -6.93 -8.15
C LEU A 188 -14.66 -7.84 -8.75
N LEU A 189 -14.29 -8.93 -8.07
CA LEU A 189 -13.35 -9.90 -8.62
C LEU A 189 -13.88 -10.53 -9.90
N ILE A 190 -15.12 -11.02 -9.92
CA ILE A 190 -15.74 -11.61 -11.12
C ILE A 190 -15.75 -10.61 -12.27
N ALA A 191 -16.13 -9.37 -12.01
CA ALA A 191 -16.20 -8.32 -13.01
C ALA A 191 -14.83 -8.00 -13.64
N SER A 192 -13.74 -8.06 -12.83
CA SER A 192 -12.39 -7.71 -13.27
C SER A 192 -11.53 -8.90 -13.70
N TYR A 193 -11.84 -10.12 -13.26
CA TYR A 193 -10.97 -11.30 -13.37
C TYR A 193 -10.51 -11.60 -14.80
N ARG A 194 -11.42 -11.54 -15.78
CA ARG A 194 -11.10 -11.88 -17.18
C ARG A 194 -10.12 -10.91 -17.84
N GLN A 195 -10.04 -9.67 -17.36
CA GLN A 195 -9.19 -8.62 -17.87
C GLN A 195 -7.81 -8.57 -17.17
N LEU A 196 -7.61 -9.36 -16.11
CA LEU A 196 -6.30 -9.49 -15.48
C LEU A 196 -5.33 -10.23 -16.41
N LEU A 197 -4.03 -9.88 -16.33
CA LEU A 197 -2.98 -10.45 -17.16
C LEU A 197 -2.79 -11.95 -16.89
N THR A 198 -2.78 -12.74 -17.96
CA THR A 198 -2.54 -14.19 -17.88
C THR A 198 -1.06 -14.55 -17.81
N TYR A 199 -0.20 -13.57 -17.91
CA TYR A 199 1.25 -13.69 -17.87
C TYR A 199 1.87 -12.79 -16.81
N ALA A 200 3.14 -12.98 -16.53
CA ALA A 200 3.99 -12.09 -15.75
C ALA A 200 5.40 -12.10 -16.33
N SER A 201 6.31 -11.31 -15.75
CA SER A 201 7.73 -11.34 -16.13
C SER A 201 8.30 -12.73 -15.86
N PRO A 202 9.15 -13.27 -16.76
CA PRO A 202 9.82 -14.56 -16.54
C PRO A 202 10.58 -14.59 -15.20
N ALA A 203 10.56 -15.72 -14.53
CA ALA A 203 11.40 -15.95 -13.36
C ALA A 203 12.79 -16.39 -13.86
N GLU A 204 13.68 -15.44 -14.09
CA GLU A 204 15.09 -15.70 -14.38
C GLU A 204 15.88 -15.64 -13.07
N GLY A 205 16.58 -16.72 -12.72
CA GLY A 205 17.41 -16.80 -11.51
C GLY A 205 16.70 -17.38 -10.28
N PRO A 206 17.33 -17.27 -9.08
CA PRO A 206 16.81 -17.85 -7.85
C PRO A 206 15.49 -17.22 -7.43
N SER A 207 14.57 -18.02 -6.88
CA SER A 207 13.23 -17.59 -6.43
C SER A 207 13.27 -16.54 -5.30
N PHE A 208 14.39 -16.47 -4.59
CA PHE A 208 14.66 -15.48 -3.55
C PHE A 208 16.10 -14.97 -3.72
N SER A 209 16.26 -13.66 -3.67
CA SER A 209 17.57 -13.00 -3.61
C SER A 209 17.46 -11.74 -2.78
N PHE A 210 18.49 -11.46 -1.98
CA PHE A 210 18.57 -10.19 -1.29
C PHE A 210 18.63 -9.02 -2.30
N PRO A 211 17.93 -7.93 -2.04
CA PRO A 211 17.94 -6.77 -2.92
C PRO A 211 19.35 -6.19 -3.06
N LYS A 212 19.73 -5.85 -4.29
CA LYS A 212 21.06 -5.32 -4.65
C LYS A 212 20.90 -4.06 -5.51
N GLY A 213 21.93 -3.23 -5.54
CA GLY A 213 21.97 -2.05 -6.39
C GLY A 213 20.75 -1.15 -6.22
N ASP A 214 20.15 -0.75 -7.33
CA ASP A 214 18.99 0.13 -7.34
C ASP A 214 17.79 -0.45 -6.58
N VAL A 215 17.58 -1.77 -6.63
CA VAL A 215 16.47 -2.43 -5.93
C VAL A 215 16.58 -2.27 -4.40
N LEU A 216 17.78 -2.29 -3.85
CA LEU A 216 18.00 -2.01 -2.43
C LEU A 216 17.63 -0.57 -2.09
N LEU A 217 18.05 0.41 -2.92
CA LEU A 217 17.71 1.82 -2.72
C LEU A 217 16.20 2.06 -2.78
N LEU A 218 15.54 1.49 -3.79
CA LEU A 218 14.09 1.54 -3.94
C LEU A 218 13.37 0.95 -2.72
N GLY A 219 13.86 -0.20 -2.24
CA GLY A 219 13.31 -0.87 -1.05
C GLY A 219 13.50 -0.07 0.23
N VAL A 220 14.66 0.54 0.45
CA VAL A 220 14.92 1.40 1.63
C VAL A 220 14.04 2.65 1.60
N ILE A 221 13.86 3.28 0.44
CA ILE A 221 12.95 4.42 0.30
C ILE A 221 11.52 3.98 0.65
N CYS A 222 11.03 2.87 0.10
CA CYS A 222 9.70 2.34 0.42
C CYS A 222 9.55 2.02 1.92
N PHE A 223 10.56 1.38 2.54
CA PHE A 223 10.59 1.10 3.98
C PHE A 223 10.40 2.37 4.80
N ILE A 224 11.19 3.43 4.51
CA ILE A 224 11.14 4.69 5.26
C ILE A 224 9.78 5.38 5.08
N VAL A 225 9.26 5.46 3.85
CA VAL A 225 7.98 6.13 3.59
C VAL A 225 6.83 5.40 4.26
N PHE A 226 6.78 4.07 4.16
CA PHE A 226 5.76 3.27 4.85
C PHE A 226 5.89 3.33 6.38
N LEU A 227 7.11 3.43 6.91
CA LEU A 227 7.33 3.68 8.33
C LEU A 227 6.75 5.05 8.74
N ALA A 228 6.97 6.09 7.94
CA ALA A 228 6.42 7.42 8.18
C ALA A 228 4.88 7.44 8.09
N GLU A 229 4.30 6.76 7.09
CA GLU A 229 2.84 6.58 6.97
C GLU A 229 2.27 5.86 8.21
N GLY A 230 2.89 4.76 8.65
CA GLY A 230 2.52 4.03 9.85
C GLY A 230 2.66 4.87 11.13
N THR A 231 3.72 5.67 11.23
CA THR A 231 3.90 6.61 12.35
C THR A 231 2.74 7.60 12.45
N VAL A 232 2.32 8.20 11.34
CA VAL A 232 1.19 9.13 11.34
C VAL A 232 -0.12 8.40 11.67
N LEU A 233 -0.33 7.20 11.12
CA LEU A 233 -1.53 6.40 11.38
C LEU A 233 -1.70 6.11 12.88
N ASP A 234 -0.65 5.65 13.55
CA ASP A 234 -0.75 5.11 14.90
C ASP A 234 -0.49 6.16 15.98
N TRP A 235 0.33 7.16 15.70
CA TRP A 235 0.82 8.11 16.70
C TRP A 235 0.35 9.55 16.53
N SER A 236 -0.31 9.92 15.44
CA SER A 236 -0.75 11.30 15.23
C SER A 236 -1.74 11.79 16.27
N ALA A 237 -2.74 10.97 16.63
CA ALA A 237 -3.72 11.33 17.62
C ALA A 237 -3.09 11.46 19.02
N VAL A 238 -2.22 10.53 19.40
CA VAL A 238 -1.46 10.58 20.66
C VAL A 238 -0.57 11.83 20.72
N TYR A 239 0.11 12.15 19.62
CA TYR A 239 0.94 13.36 19.53
C TYR A 239 0.12 14.64 19.71
N LEU A 240 -1.05 14.72 19.07
CA LEU A 240 -1.93 15.88 19.16
C LEU A 240 -2.53 16.02 20.58
N SER A 241 -2.99 14.95 21.20
CA SER A 241 -3.60 15.02 22.54
C SER A 241 -2.56 15.19 23.64
N GLU A 242 -1.52 14.36 23.70
CA GLU A 242 -0.58 14.35 24.81
C GLU A 242 0.52 15.41 24.70
N VAL A 243 1.05 15.68 23.49
CA VAL A 243 2.16 16.62 23.28
C VAL A 243 1.66 18.03 22.98
N ARG A 244 0.60 18.14 22.17
CA ARG A 244 0.07 19.45 21.71
C ARG A 244 -1.16 19.88 22.47
N GLN A 245 -1.67 19.07 23.41
CA GLN A 245 -2.81 19.39 24.28
C GLN A 245 -4.08 19.75 23.48
N VAL A 246 -4.22 19.15 22.30
CA VAL A 246 -5.44 19.25 21.47
C VAL A 246 -6.52 18.38 22.13
N ALA A 247 -7.77 18.85 22.16
CA ALA A 247 -8.87 18.08 22.72
C ALA A 247 -9.00 16.70 22.05
N ASP A 248 -9.25 15.65 22.83
CA ASP A 248 -9.33 14.26 22.34
C ASP A 248 -10.33 14.08 21.20
N SER A 249 -11.44 14.85 21.22
CA SER A 249 -12.44 14.88 20.14
C SER A 249 -11.89 15.40 18.80
N GLN A 250 -10.76 16.12 18.80
CA GLN A 250 -10.11 16.69 17.61
C GLN A 250 -8.79 16.00 17.26
N ALA A 251 -8.28 15.12 18.14
CA ALA A 251 -6.98 14.46 17.94
C ALA A 251 -6.90 13.63 16.64
N GLY A 252 -8.00 13.05 16.20
CA GLY A 252 -8.08 12.30 14.93
C GLY A 252 -8.00 13.16 13.66
N LEU A 253 -8.13 14.49 13.76
CA LEU A 253 -8.08 15.39 12.59
C LEU A 253 -6.70 15.38 11.91
N GLY A 254 -5.62 15.15 12.67
CA GLY A 254 -4.28 15.05 12.09
C GLY A 254 -4.19 13.92 11.06
N PHE A 255 -4.59 12.71 11.45
CA PHE A 255 -4.64 11.58 10.52
C PHE A 255 -5.61 11.81 9.36
N THR A 256 -6.77 12.45 9.63
CA THR A 256 -7.74 12.75 8.57
C THR A 256 -7.14 13.67 7.50
N CYS A 257 -6.48 14.76 7.90
CA CYS A 257 -5.79 15.67 6.97
C CYS A 257 -4.71 14.95 6.16
N PHE A 258 -3.90 14.12 6.81
CA PHE A 258 -2.91 13.27 6.16
C PHE A 258 -3.55 12.33 5.13
N ALA A 259 -4.57 11.57 5.51
CA ALA A 259 -5.21 10.57 4.65
C ALA A 259 -5.92 11.20 3.44
N VAL A 260 -6.57 12.34 3.62
CA VAL A 260 -7.19 13.09 2.51
C VAL A 260 -6.11 13.58 1.54
N ALA A 261 -5.05 14.22 2.05
CA ALA A 261 -3.95 14.71 1.21
C ALA A 261 -3.25 13.58 0.45
N MET A 262 -3.02 12.45 1.12
CA MET A 262 -2.46 11.23 0.52
C MET A 262 -3.34 10.70 -0.61
N THR A 263 -4.65 10.58 -0.38
CA THR A 263 -5.59 10.05 -1.38
C THR A 263 -5.67 10.96 -2.60
N VAL A 264 -5.84 12.27 -2.38
CA VAL A 264 -5.89 13.27 -3.47
C VAL A 264 -4.56 13.30 -4.23
N GLY A 265 -3.43 13.27 -3.50
CA GLY A 265 -2.10 13.24 -4.09
C GLY A 265 -1.86 11.99 -4.96
N ARG A 266 -2.33 10.82 -4.53
CA ARG A 266 -2.24 9.58 -5.32
C ARG A 266 -3.14 9.60 -6.55
N LEU A 267 -4.38 10.08 -6.42
CA LEU A 267 -5.32 10.15 -7.56
C LEU A 267 -4.89 11.15 -8.63
N SER A 268 -4.25 12.27 -8.25
CA SER A 268 -3.70 13.26 -9.17
C SER A 268 -2.26 12.94 -9.62
N GLY A 269 -1.60 11.97 -8.98
CA GLY A 269 -0.18 11.71 -9.10
C GLY A 269 0.28 11.36 -10.51
N ASP A 270 -0.47 10.56 -11.25
CA ASP A 270 -0.13 10.20 -12.62
C ASP A 270 -0.01 11.44 -13.52
N ALA A 271 -0.93 12.41 -13.36
CA ALA A 271 -0.87 13.67 -14.10
C ALA A 271 0.29 14.58 -13.64
N VAL A 272 0.61 14.57 -12.35
CA VAL A 272 1.75 15.33 -11.80
C VAL A 272 3.07 14.74 -12.29
N ILE A 273 3.20 13.40 -12.25
CA ILE A 273 4.40 12.68 -12.69
C ILE A 273 4.61 12.86 -14.20
N SER A 274 3.54 12.85 -15.01
CA SER A 274 3.66 13.05 -16.47
C SER A 274 4.14 14.46 -16.83
N ARG A 275 3.88 15.48 -15.98
CA ARG A 275 4.29 16.88 -16.23
C ARG A 275 5.66 17.21 -15.65
N LEU A 276 5.95 16.75 -14.44
CA LEU A 276 7.17 17.11 -13.70
C LEU A 276 8.28 16.05 -13.81
N GLY A 277 7.92 14.83 -14.22
CA GLY A 277 8.81 13.68 -14.18
C GLY A 277 8.79 12.96 -12.81
N ALA A 278 9.19 11.69 -12.82
CA ALA A 278 9.15 10.81 -11.66
C ALA A 278 10.06 11.30 -10.53
N LEU A 279 11.31 11.62 -10.84
CA LEU A 279 12.32 11.96 -9.85
C LEU A 279 12.07 13.31 -9.15
N PRO A 280 11.74 14.41 -9.86
CA PRO A 280 11.35 15.66 -9.20
C PRO A 280 10.17 15.48 -8.24
N VAL A 281 9.18 14.65 -8.58
CA VAL A 281 8.02 14.37 -7.71
C VAL A 281 8.48 13.72 -6.40
N VAL A 282 9.43 12.79 -6.44
CA VAL A 282 9.97 12.15 -5.22
C VAL A 282 10.76 13.16 -4.39
N ILE A 283 11.62 13.97 -5.02
CA ILE A 283 12.44 14.98 -4.34
C ILE A 283 11.55 16.01 -3.66
N TYR A 284 10.60 16.61 -4.38
CA TYR A 284 9.67 17.59 -3.81
C TYR A 284 8.75 16.95 -2.78
N GLY A 285 8.34 15.69 -2.98
CA GLY A 285 7.57 14.93 -2.02
C GLY A 285 8.32 14.74 -0.69
N ALA A 286 9.57 14.34 -0.73
CA ALA A 286 10.41 14.17 0.46
C ALA A 286 10.64 15.51 1.20
N ILE A 287 10.90 16.60 0.48
CA ILE A 287 11.04 17.94 1.04
C ILE A 287 9.72 18.38 1.72
N LEU A 288 8.60 18.18 1.06
CA LEU A 288 7.28 18.56 1.57
C LEU A 288 6.91 17.77 2.82
N ALA A 289 7.16 16.46 2.82
CA ALA A 289 6.96 15.61 4.00
C ALA A 289 7.86 16.03 5.17
N PHE A 290 9.14 16.28 4.91
CA PHE A 290 10.08 16.82 5.92
C PHE A 290 9.57 18.12 6.51
N PHE A 291 9.18 19.09 5.66
CA PHE A 291 8.62 20.36 6.10
C PHE A 291 7.34 20.15 6.95
N GLY A 292 6.46 19.23 6.57
CA GLY A 292 5.29 18.87 7.35
C GLY A 292 5.65 18.34 8.74
N PHE A 293 6.65 17.46 8.86
CA PHE A 293 7.17 17.01 10.17
C PHE A 293 7.75 18.17 10.98
N CYS A 294 8.56 19.05 10.38
CA CYS A 294 9.07 20.23 11.06
C CYS A 294 7.94 21.11 11.60
N LEU A 295 6.88 21.31 10.80
CA LEU A 295 5.74 22.14 11.19
C LEU A 295 5.03 21.59 12.44
N ILE A 296 4.73 20.29 12.49
CA ILE A 296 4.07 19.67 13.65
C ILE A 296 4.99 19.62 14.89
N ILE A 297 6.32 19.60 14.70
CA ILE A 297 7.30 19.59 15.79
C ILE A 297 7.52 20.99 16.37
N LEU A 298 7.56 22.03 15.54
CA LEU A 298 7.98 23.38 15.94
C LEU A 298 6.82 24.33 16.27
N VAL A 299 5.60 24.06 15.74
CA VAL A 299 4.47 24.96 15.87
C VAL A 299 3.37 24.30 16.71
N SER A 300 2.65 25.11 17.51
CA SER A 300 1.60 24.61 18.43
C SER A 300 0.18 25.01 18.02
N SER A 301 0.00 25.88 17.03
CA SER A 301 -1.35 26.26 16.59
C SER A 301 -2.04 25.12 15.82
N ILE A 302 -3.30 24.84 16.14
CA ILE A 302 -4.06 23.75 15.51
C ILE A 302 -4.06 23.84 13.98
N PRO A 303 -4.33 25.01 13.34
CA PRO A 303 -4.28 25.09 11.88
C PRO A 303 -2.91 24.71 11.29
N ALA A 304 -1.80 25.09 11.94
CA ALA A 304 -0.47 24.74 11.47
C ALA A 304 -0.16 23.24 11.67
N LEU A 305 -0.63 22.65 12.77
CA LEU A 305 -0.50 21.21 12.99
C LEU A 305 -1.24 20.42 11.91
N LEU A 306 -2.49 20.78 11.60
CA LEU A 306 -3.28 20.14 10.56
C LEU A 306 -2.66 20.34 9.16
N ALA A 307 -2.14 21.54 8.87
CA ALA A 307 -1.38 21.81 7.65
C ALA A 307 -0.10 20.95 7.58
N GLY A 308 0.59 20.73 8.70
CA GLY A 308 1.74 19.84 8.78
C GLY A 308 1.39 18.40 8.38
N TYR A 309 0.33 17.83 8.94
CA TYR A 309 -0.15 16.50 8.56
C TYR A 309 -0.60 16.43 7.09
N PHE A 310 -1.24 17.48 6.58
CA PHE A 310 -1.58 17.59 5.16
C PHE A 310 -0.32 17.55 4.28
N PHE A 311 0.73 18.30 4.64
CA PHE A 311 1.98 18.31 3.87
C PHE A 311 2.72 16.97 3.94
N ILE A 312 2.69 16.26 5.08
CA ILE A 312 3.24 14.91 5.17
C ILE A 312 2.49 13.98 4.21
N GLY A 313 1.15 14.00 4.23
CA GLY A 313 0.33 13.18 3.35
C GLY A 313 0.55 13.46 1.87
N ALA A 314 0.54 14.73 1.47
CA ALA A 314 0.79 15.15 0.09
C ALA A 314 2.22 14.79 -0.37
N GLY A 315 3.21 14.96 0.52
CA GLY A 315 4.61 14.65 0.25
C GLY A 315 4.86 13.15 0.06
N CYS A 316 4.31 12.31 0.92
CA CYS A 316 4.48 10.85 0.85
C CYS A 316 3.67 10.21 -0.29
N ALA A 317 2.60 10.85 -0.76
CA ALA A 317 1.59 10.26 -1.64
C ALA A 317 2.14 9.51 -2.86
N ASN A 318 3.11 10.10 -3.54
CA ASN A 318 3.61 9.58 -4.83
C ASN A 318 5.01 8.95 -4.75
N ILE A 319 5.68 8.96 -3.59
CA ILE A 319 7.02 8.39 -3.47
C ILE A 319 6.98 6.89 -3.72
N VAL A 320 6.15 6.15 -2.98
CA VAL A 320 6.03 4.69 -3.13
C VAL A 320 5.57 4.30 -4.54
N PRO A 321 4.50 4.88 -5.12
CA PRO A 321 4.10 4.59 -6.50
C PRO A 321 5.24 4.79 -7.51
N VAL A 322 6.01 5.88 -7.40
CA VAL A 322 7.16 6.11 -8.27
C VAL A 322 8.24 5.05 -8.07
N MET A 323 8.52 4.62 -6.83
CA MET A 323 9.50 3.54 -6.60
C MET A 323 9.08 2.25 -7.30
N PHE A 324 7.81 1.87 -7.25
CA PHE A 324 7.31 0.71 -7.99
C PHE A 324 7.42 0.88 -9.51
N SER A 325 7.15 2.05 -10.07
CA SER A 325 7.40 2.35 -11.49
C SER A 325 8.88 2.19 -11.84
N GLN A 326 9.81 2.61 -10.96
CA GLN A 326 11.26 2.45 -11.20
C GLN A 326 11.71 0.99 -11.14
N ILE A 327 11.05 0.10 -10.36
CA ILE A 327 11.33 -1.35 -10.42
C ILE A 327 11.12 -1.89 -11.84
N GLY A 328 10.15 -1.37 -12.57
CA GLY A 328 9.90 -1.75 -13.96
C GLY A 328 11.01 -1.35 -14.94
N LYS A 329 11.87 -0.38 -14.57
CA LYS A 329 12.91 0.21 -15.43
C LYS A 329 14.33 -0.22 -15.04
N GLN A 330 14.56 -0.67 -13.81
CA GLN A 330 15.86 -1.11 -13.34
C GLN A 330 16.31 -2.42 -14.01
N GLN A 331 17.63 -2.65 -14.10
CA GLN A 331 18.25 -3.82 -14.70
C GLN A 331 19.10 -4.64 -13.72
N SER A 332 19.16 -4.22 -12.45
CA SER A 332 19.99 -4.85 -11.42
C SER A 332 19.50 -6.24 -11.02
N MET A 333 18.19 -6.49 -11.11
CA MET A 333 17.54 -7.74 -10.71
C MET A 333 16.34 -8.06 -11.59
N PRO A 334 16.00 -9.35 -11.83
CA PRO A 334 14.76 -9.73 -12.49
C PRO A 334 13.55 -9.16 -11.75
N GLN A 335 12.57 -8.64 -12.49
CA GLN A 335 11.37 -8.00 -11.93
C GLN A 335 10.57 -8.94 -11.01
N ALA A 336 10.52 -10.24 -11.35
CA ALA A 336 9.87 -11.27 -10.54
C ALA A 336 10.49 -11.45 -9.13
N VAL A 337 11.72 -10.97 -8.92
CA VAL A 337 12.41 -10.99 -7.61
C VAL A 337 12.44 -9.60 -6.98
N ALA A 338 12.59 -8.55 -7.79
CA ALA A 338 12.70 -7.17 -7.32
C ALA A 338 11.39 -6.67 -6.69
N VAL A 339 10.23 -6.95 -7.31
CA VAL A 339 8.93 -6.52 -6.78
C VAL A 339 8.63 -7.13 -5.41
N PRO A 340 8.72 -8.47 -5.22
CA PRO A 340 8.58 -9.08 -3.89
C PRO A 340 9.54 -8.50 -2.85
N ALA A 341 10.81 -8.28 -3.20
CA ALA A 341 11.80 -7.75 -2.28
C ALA A 341 11.43 -6.34 -1.79
N VAL A 342 11.10 -5.42 -2.70
CA VAL A 342 10.71 -4.04 -2.34
C VAL A 342 9.37 -4.02 -1.59
N THR A 343 8.40 -4.85 -2.00
CA THR A 343 7.10 -4.96 -1.31
C THR A 343 7.28 -5.45 0.12
N THR A 344 8.10 -6.47 0.32
CA THR A 344 8.41 -7.02 1.67
C THR A 344 9.11 -5.97 2.53
N MET A 345 10.12 -5.27 1.99
CA MET A 345 10.82 -4.20 2.72
C MET A 345 9.86 -3.08 3.14
N GLY A 346 9.01 -2.63 2.22
CA GLY A 346 8.00 -1.63 2.53
C GLY A 346 7.05 -2.11 3.64
N TYR A 347 6.56 -3.34 3.54
CA TYR A 347 5.65 -3.90 4.53
C TYR A 347 6.30 -4.05 5.92
N ILE A 348 7.59 -4.40 5.98
CA ILE A 348 8.36 -4.38 7.23
C ILE A 348 8.39 -2.95 7.81
N GLY A 349 8.48 -1.90 6.97
CA GLY A 349 8.41 -0.51 7.40
C GLY A 349 7.11 -0.18 8.13
N VAL A 350 5.97 -0.61 7.58
CA VAL A 350 4.65 -0.45 8.23
C VAL A 350 4.60 -1.16 9.58
N LEU A 351 5.10 -2.40 9.67
CA LEU A 351 5.05 -3.19 10.89
C LEU A 351 6.06 -2.73 11.95
N ALA A 352 7.25 -2.30 11.53
CA ALA A 352 8.30 -1.84 12.43
C ALA A 352 8.03 -0.43 12.96
N GLY A 353 7.32 0.41 12.19
CA GLY A 353 7.04 1.80 12.53
C GLY A 353 6.49 2.00 13.93
N PRO A 354 5.32 1.44 14.28
CA PRO A 354 4.70 1.60 15.59
C PRO A 354 5.61 1.18 16.74
N ALA A 355 6.29 0.06 16.61
CA ALA A 355 7.20 -0.47 17.64
C ALA A 355 8.44 0.42 17.82
N MET A 356 9.06 0.86 16.72
CA MET A 356 10.23 1.73 16.73
C MET A 356 9.91 3.10 17.35
N ILE A 357 8.80 3.71 16.94
CA ILE A 357 8.35 4.99 17.47
C ILE A 357 8.02 4.87 18.96
N GLY A 358 7.30 3.82 19.37
CA GLY A 358 7.00 3.54 20.77
C GLY A 358 8.26 3.35 21.61
N PHE A 359 9.26 2.63 21.11
CA PHE A 359 10.54 2.44 21.81
C PHE A 359 11.32 3.77 21.97
N ILE A 360 11.40 4.60 20.90
CA ILE A 360 12.07 5.91 20.98
C ILE A 360 11.31 6.83 21.93
N ALA A 361 9.97 6.86 21.84
CA ALA A 361 9.12 7.66 22.71
C ALA A 361 9.30 7.28 24.19
N HIS A 362 9.37 5.99 24.50
CA HIS A 362 9.59 5.48 25.88
C HIS A 362 10.97 5.86 26.42
N ARG A 363 12.01 5.78 25.57
CA ARG A 363 13.41 6.07 25.99
C ARG A 363 13.72 7.54 26.05
N SER A 364 13.01 8.37 25.30
CA SER A 364 13.29 9.79 25.16
C SER A 364 12.00 10.62 25.25
N SER A 365 11.29 10.78 24.14
CA SER A 365 9.98 11.45 24.07
C SER A 365 9.33 11.21 22.71
N LEU A 366 8.02 11.41 22.62
CA LEU A 366 7.30 11.32 21.36
C LEU A 366 7.75 12.39 20.32
N PRO A 367 8.05 13.65 20.70
CA PRO A 367 8.70 14.60 19.80
C PRO A 367 10.04 14.11 19.23
N ALA A 368 10.88 13.45 20.04
CA ALA A 368 12.16 12.89 19.56
C ALA A 368 11.92 11.78 18.51
N ALA A 369 10.89 10.96 18.68
CA ALA A 369 10.50 9.96 17.67
C ALA A 369 10.06 10.62 16.36
N PHE A 370 9.32 11.72 16.41
CA PHE A 370 8.91 12.46 15.20
C PHE A 370 10.11 13.18 14.54
N ILE A 371 11.08 13.69 15.31
CA ILE A 371 12.36 14.22 14.79
C ILE A 371 13.12 13.11 14.05
N PHE A 372 13.16 11.91 14.61
CA PHE A 372 13.77 10.76 13.94
C PHE A 372 13.13 10.46 12.59
N VAL A 373 11.78 10.46 12.48
CA VAL A 373 11.10 10.27 11.20
C VAL A 373 11.36 11.43 10.24
N ALA A 374 11.41 12.69 10.73
CA ALA A 374 11.81 13.84 9.92
C ALA A 374 13.22 13.65 9.33
N ALA A 375 14.18 13.17 10.14
CA ALA A 375 15.53 12.87 9.65
C ALA A 375 15.54 11.75 8.59
N LEU A 376 14.67 10.76 8.72
CA LEU A 376 14.50 9.74 7.69
C LEU A 376 13.96 10.32 6.36
N MET A 377 13.16 11.38 6.38
CA MET A 377 12.73 12.07 5.15
C MET A 377 13.90 12.76 4.45
N ILE A 378 14.88 13.29 5.21
CA ILE A 378 16.15 13.80 4.63
C ILE A 378 16.92 12.65 3.98
N LEU A 379 16.95 11.47 4.62
CA LEU A 379 17.57 10.29 4.03
C LEU A 379 16.89 9.87 2.73
N VAL A 380 15.55 9.90 2.66
CA VAL A 380 14.80 9.66 1.42
C VAL A 380 15.22 10.65 0.33
N LEU A 381 15.36 11.94 0.67
CA LEU A 381 15.84 12.96 -0.27
C LEU A 381 17.26 12.64 -0.79
N MET A 382 18.18 12.29 0.09
CA MET A 382 19.56 11.94 -0.29
C MET A 382 19.63 10.69 -1.17
N LEU A 383 18.87 9.64 -0.82
CA LEU A 383 18.80 8.41 -1.61
C LEU A 383 18.18 8.66 -2.99
N SER A 384 17.17 9.52 -3.07
CA SER A 384 16.54 9.90 -4.34
C SER A 384 17.48 10.66 -5.25
N LEU A 385 18.32 11.54 -4.68
CA LEU A 385 19.37 12.23 -5.42
C LEU A 385 20.48 11.28 -5.89
N ALA A 386 20.83 10.27 -5.09
CA ALA A 386 21.78 9.23 -5.49
C ALA A 386 21.21 8.38 -6.63
N LEU A 387 19.94 7.93 -6.52
CA LEU A 387 19.25 7.18 -7.56
C LEU A 387 19.18 7.96 -8.88
N SER A 388 19.05 9.29 -8.83
CA SER A 388 19.05 10.15 -10.03
C SER A 388 20.34 10.08 -10.83
N LYS A 389 21.46 10.00 -10.15
CA LYS A 389 22.78 9.91 -10.79
C LYS A 389 22.96 8.56 -11.47
N THR A 390 22.54 7.48 -10.82
CA THR A 390 22.63 6.11 -11.35
C THR A 390 21.76 5.93 -12.60
N LEU A 391 20.52 6.42 -12.57
CA LEU A 391 19.61 6.34 -13.71
C LEU A 391 20.04 7.18 -14.91
N LYS A 392 20.69 8.34 -14.70
CA LYS A 392 21.27 9.14 -15.80
C LYS A 392 22.45 8.43 -16.46
N LEU A 393 23.32 7.82 -15.66
CA LEU A 393 24.46 7.04 -16.17
C LEU A 393 24.03 5.84 -17.04
N HIS A 394 22.88 5.23 -16.76
CA HIS A 394 22.34 4.11 -17.55
C HIS A 394 21.61 4.55 -18.83
N GLN A 395 21.30 5.83 -19.01
CA GLN A 395 20.70 6.38 -20.24
C GLN A 395 21.75 6.91 -21.21
N GLU A 396 23.00 7.11 -20.77
CA GLU A 396 24.12 7.59 -21.58
C GLU A 396 25.03 6.45 -22.11
N ILE A 397 24.76 5.20 -21.76
CA ILE A 397 25.41 3.98 -22.27
C ILE A 397 24.43 3.21 -23.15
#